data_7ba1dee32fe78bcb3216b68a72ff6a78
#
_entry.id   7ba1dee32fe78bcb3216b68a72ff6a78
#
_cell.length_a   1.000
_cell.length_b   1.000
_cell.length_c   1.000
_cell.angle_alpha   90.00
_cell.angle_beta   90.00
_cell.angle_gamma   90.00
#
_symmetry.space_group_name_H-M   'P 1'
#
loop_
_entity.id
_entity.type
_entity.pdbx_description
1 polymer ?
#
loop_
_entity_poly.entity_id
_entity_poly.type
_entity_poly.pdbx_seq_one_letter_code
_entity_poly.pdbx_strand_id
1 'polypeptide(L)'
;MKGHLMHAYRSHTCAELNKSHVGETVRLSGWVHRVRDHGGLLFIDLRDHYGVTQVMADPDSPVFAEIEKVRSEWCIRIDGTVKAREESLVNPKIPTGEIEVFIRDIEFLGQSEELPLMVFGEQEYPEETRLRYRYLDLRREKMQNNMLLRSNMIRSIRNRMWDQGFNEYQTPIITASSPEGARDFLVPSRLHPGKFYALPQAPQQFKQLMMVSGFDKYFQIAPCFRDEDPRADRSPTDFYQLDMEMSFVTQQDVFDTIAPVIAGVFEEFGKGRKVDAADEWPQISYKDAALWYGSDKPDLRNPIKMQVVSEHFAGSGFAIFAKLLEQEGTEIRAIPAPTGGSRKFCDRMNKFAQGEGLPGMGYIFWR
;
A
#
# COMPACT_ATOMS: atom_id res chain seq x y z
N MET A 1 -24.20 -40.07 19.45
CA MET A 1 -23.70 -38.72 19.12
C MET A 1 -22.22 -38.71 19.39
N LYS A 2 -21.37 -38.62 18.36
CA LYS A 2 -19.94 -38.45 18.54
C LYS A 2 -19.77 -36.99 18.99
N GLY A 3 -19.44 -36.76 20.27
CA GLY A 3 -19.08 -35.46 20.74
C GLY A 3 -17.89 -34.97 19.90
N HIS A 4 -18.08 -33.87 19.16
CA HIS A 4 -16.97 -33.17 18.52
C HIS A 4 -16.05 -32.70 19.66
N LEU A 5 -14.90 -33.36 19.81
CA LEU A 5 -13.84 -32.87 20.67
C LEU A 5 -13.50 -31.46 20.21
N MET A 6 -13.65 -30.47 21.10
CA MET A 6 -13.27 -29.09 20.85
C MET A 6 -11.79 -29.06 20.44
N HIS A 7 -11.46 -28.28 19.41
CA HIS A 7 -10.07 -28.14 18.96
C HIS A 7 -9.17 -27.70 20.12
N ALA A 8 -7.90 -28.15 20.14
CA ALA A 8 -6.99 -27.91 21.26
C ALA A 8 -6.81 -26.43 21.59
N TYR A 9 -6.87 -25.53 20.62
CA TYR A 9 -6.59 -24.10 20.81
C TYR A 9 -7.80 -23.19 20.64
N ARG A 10 -8.75 -23.46 19.76
CA ARG A 10 -9.93 -22.61 19.57
C ARG A 10 -11.10 -23.35 18.96
N SER A 11 -12.32 -22.99 19.40
CA SER A 11 -13.57 -23.36 18.75
C SER A 11 -14.06 -22.28 17.77
N HIS A 12 -13.78 -21.00 18.09
CA HIS A 12 -14.17 -19.83 17.33
C HIS A 12 -13.03 -18.80 17.26
N THR A 13 -13.07 -17.91 16.30
CA THR A 13 -12.22 -16.71 16.23
C THR A 13 -12.78 -15.61 17.11
N CYS A 14 -11.97 -14.57 17.37
CA CYS A 14 -12.38 -13.43 18.16
C CYS A 14 -13.34 -12.45 17.41
N ALA A 15 -13.85 -12.84 16.23
CA ALA A 15 -14.85 -12.08 15.47
C ALA A 15 -16.14 -12.83 15.19
N GLU A 16 -16.20 -14.14 15.46
CA GLU A 16 -17.34 -14.98 15.04
C GLU A 16 -18.50 -14.99 16.04
N LEU A 17 -18.22 -14.70 17.32
CA LEU A 17 -19.23 -14.81 18.35
C LEU A 17 -20.27 -13.68 18.27
N ASN A 18 -21.53 -14.07 18.47
CA ASN A 18 -22.69 -13.17 18.47
C ASN A 18 -23.80 -13.71 19.41
N LYS A 19 -24.94 -13.06 19.45
CA LYS A 19 -26.06 -13.44 20.33
C LYS A 19 -26.56 -14.88 20.16
N SER A 20 -26.38 -15.49 18.99
CA SER A 20 -26.82 -16.88 18.78
C SER A 20 -26.01 -17.91 19.58
N HIS A 21 -24.80 -17.53 20.01
CA HIS A 21 -23.91 -18.40 20.80
C HIS A 21 -24.11 -18.24 22.32
N VAL A 22 -25.07 -17.42 22.78
CA VAL A 22 -25.32 -17.21 24.21
C VAL A 22 -25.67 -18.54 24.90
N GLY A 23 -24.96 -18.82 26.00
CA GLY A 23 -25.07 -20.08 26.74
C GLY A 23 -24.09 -21.16 26.31
N GLU A 24 -23.43 -21.03 25.17
CA GLU A 24 -22.42 -21.96 24.70
C GLU A 24 -21.12 -21.85 25.47
N THR A 25 -20.42 -22.96 25.63
CA THR A 25 -19.03 -22.99 26.09
C THR A 25 -18.12 -22.92 24.86
N VAL A 26 -17.27 -21.91 24.82
CA VAL A 26 -16.38 -21.64 23.70
C VAL A 26 -14.91 -21.62 24.15
N ARG A 27 -14.02 -21.92 23.24
CA ARG A 27 -12.57 -21.81 23.41
C ARG A 27 -12.04 -20.75 22.47
N LEU A 28 -11.37 -19.74 23.03
CA LEU A 28 -10.70 -18.67 22.27
C LEU A 28 -9.21 -18.67 22.56
N SER A 29 -8.41 -18.39 21.53
CA SER A 29 -6.96 -18.13 21.68
C SER A 29 -6.59 -16.85 20.99
N GLY A 30 -5.73 -16.05 21.61
CA GLY A 30 -5.32 -14.77 21.07
C GLY A 30 -4.33 -14.05 21.97
N TRP A 31 -4.05 -12.82 21.61
CA TRP A 31 -3.22 -11.92 22.38
C TRP A 31 -4.08 -10.98 23.23
N VAL A 32 -3.65 -10.76 24.45
CA VAL A 32 -4.25 -9.81 25.38
C VAL A 32 -4.01 -8.39 24.89
N HIS A 33 -4.99 -7.78 24.29
CA HIS A 33 -4.88 -6.42 23.77
C HIS A 33 -4.93 -5.38 24.88
N ARG A 34 -5.85 -5.54 25.83
CA ARG A 34 -6.03 -4.61 26.94
C ARG A 34 -6.60 -5.35 28.14
N VAL A 35 -6.15 -4.98 29.35
CA VAL A 35 -6.71 -5.44 30.63
C VAL A 35 -7.28 -4.23 31.36
N ARG A 36 -8.46 -4.37 31.96
CA ARG A 36 -9.13 -3.36 32.78
C ARG A 36 -9.67 -4.01 34.04
N ASP A 37 -9.46 -3.36 35.17
CA ASP A 37 -10.06 -3.73 36.46
C ASP A 37 -11.15 -2.71 36.82
N HIS A 38 -12.36 -3.19 37.10
CA HIS A 38 -13.49 -2.39 37.49
C HIS A 38 -14.06 -2.95 38.81
N GLY A 39 -13.39 -2.65 39.91
CA GLY A 39 -13.86 -3.01 41.26
C GLY A 39 -13.88 -4.52 41.51
N GLY A 40 -12.87 -5.24 41.02
CA GLY A 40 -12.74 -6.68 41.17
C GLY A 40 -13.32 -7.48 39.98
N LEU A 41 -13.88 -6.81 38.99
CA LEU A 41 -14.23 -7.44 37.72
C LEU A 41 -13.08 -7.18 36.70
N LEU A 42 -12.48 -8.26 36.22
CA LEU A 42 -11.40 -8.17 35.26
C LEU A 42 -11.93 -8.35 33.84
N PHE A 43 -11.71 -7.32 33.00
CA PHE A 43 -12.06 -7.34 31.59
C PHE A 43 -10.80 -7.42 30.74
N ILE A 44 -10.78 -8.35 29.82
CA ILE A 44 -9.70 -8.53 28.85
C ILE A 44 -10.28 -8.40 27.45
N ASP A 45 -9.71 -7.52 26.63
CA ASP A 45 -9.94 -7.52 25.20
C ASP A 45 -8.96 -8.53 24.59
N LEU A 46 -9.46 -9.70 24.19
CA LEU A 46 -8.70 -10.76 23.56
C LEU A 46 -8.76 -10.58 22.05
N ARG A 47 -7.59 -10.48 21.41
CA ARG A 47 -7.45 -10.19 19.98
C ARG A 47 -6.80 -11.37 19.23
N ASP A 48 -7.35 -11.69 18.08
CA ASP A 48 -6.69 -12.55 17.08
C ASP A 48 -6.58 -11.82 15.73
N HIS A 49 -6.31 -12.56 14.65
CA HIS A 49 -6.23 -12.00 13.29
C HIS A 49 -7.57 -11.42 12.81
N TYR A 50 -8.68 -11.96 13.30
CA TYR A 50 -10.03 -11.68 12.77
C TYR A 50 -10.73 -10.55 13.52
N GLY A 51 -10.41 -10.35 14.80
CA GLY A 51 -11.05 -9.32 15.59
C GLY A 51 -10.71 -9.35 17.07
N VAL A 52 -11.60 -8.75 17.85
CA VAL A 52 -11.48 -8.62 19.30
C VAL A 52 -12.77 -9.10 19.95
N THR A 53 -12.64 -9.95 20.97
CA THR A 53 -13.73 -10.34 21.85
C THR A 53 -13.41 -9.92 23.29
N GLN A 54 -14.34 -9.27 23.98
CA GLN A 54 -14.22 -9.01 25.40
C GLN A 54 -14.45 -10.31 26.16
N VAL A 55 -13.48 -10.70 26.96
CA VAL A 55 -13.60 -11.80 27.92
C VAL A 55 -13.48 -11.23 29.33
N MET A 56 -14.14 -11.84 30.31
CA MET A 56 -14.16 -11.31 31.66
C MET A 56 -14.10 -12.40 32.72
N ALA A 57 -13.64 -12.04 33.91
CA ALA A 57 -13.72 -12.84 35.09
C ALA A 57 -14.24 -12.01 36.25
N ASP A 58 -15.09 -12.62 37.05
CA ASP A 58 -15.52 -12.14 38.36
C ASP A 58 -14.75 -12.89 39.46
N PRO A 59 -14.82 -12.44 40.74
CA PRO A 59 -14.17 -13.09 41.85
C PRO A 59 -14.59 -14.55 42.07
N ASP A 60 -15.76 -14.96 41.56
CA ASP A 60 -16.26 -16.33 41.65
C ASP A 60 -15.69 -17.24 40.55
N SER A 61 -14.92 -16.68 39.62
CA SER A 61 -14.23 -17.45 38.60
C SER A 61 -13.15 -18.35 39.26
N PRO A 62 -13.13 -19.66 38.94
CA PRO A 62 -12.15 -20.59 39.52
C PRO A 62 -10.69 -20.27 39.19
N VAL A 63 -10.48 -19.43 38.17
CA VAL A 63 -9.14 -19.05 37.65
C VAL A 63 -8.87 -17.55 37.83
N PHE A 64 -9.62 -16.84 38.66
CA PHE A 64 -9.49 -15.40 38.88
C PHE A 64 -8.03 -14.99 39.23
N ALA A 65 -7.40 -15.70 40.18
CA ALA A 65 -6.02 -15.43 40.58
C ALA A 65 -4.98 -15.60 39.47
N GLU A 66 -5.27 -16.45 38.45
CA GLU A 66 -4.41 -16.57 37.27
C GLU A 66 -4.66 -15.42 36.31
N ILE A 67 -5.91 -14.96 36.18
CA ILE A 67 -6.28 -13.87 35.28
C ILE A 67 -5.70 -12.53 35.76
N GLU A 68 -5.58 -12.30 37.07
CA GLU A 68 -4.91 -11.12 37.65
C GLU A 68 -3.43 -10.97 37.21
N LYS A 69 -2.77 -12.08 36.90
CA LYS A 69 -1.37 -12.11 36.46
C LYS A 69 -1.21 -11.67 34.97
N VAL A 70 -2.30 -11.73 34.22
CA VAL A 70 -2.28 -11.46 32.76
C VAL A 70 -1.81 -10.04 32.46
N ARG A 71 -0.92 -9.92 31.47
CA ARG A 71 -0.41 -8.63 31.00
C ARG A 71 -0.68 -8.48 29.49
N SER A 72 -0.57 -7.24 29.02
CA SER A 72 -0.74 -6.91 27.61
C SER A 72 0.20 -7.73 26.72
N GLU A 73 -0.31 -8.16 25.60
CA GLU A 73 0.37 -8.97 24.55
C GLU A 73 0.80 -10.37 25.01
N TRP A 74 0.39 -10.84 26.18
CA TRP A 74 0.47 -12.26 26.47
C TRP A 74 -0.44 -13.04 25.51
N CYS A 75 0.02 -14.18 25.05
CA CYS A 75 -0.79 -15.10 24.27
C CYS A 75 -1.47 -16.08 25.22
N ILE A 76 -2.80 -16.11 25.23
CA ILE A 76 -3.57 -16.97 26.12
C ILE A 76 -4.62 -17.77 25.35
N ARG A 77 -4.99 -18.90 25.91
CA ARG A 77 -6.20 -19.66 25.59
C ARG A 77 -7.17 -19.56 26.76
N ILE A 78 -8.42 -19.30 26.47
CA ILE A 78 -9.49 -19.34 27.48
C ILE A 78 -10.60 -20.27 27.07
N ASP A 79 -11.21 -20.93 28.03
CA ASP A 79 -12.51 -21.58 27.91
C ASP A 79 -13.51 -20.76 28.71
N GLY A 80 -14.68 -20.47 28.15
CA GLY A 80 -15.64 -19.64 28.82
C GLY A 80 -17.05 -19.77 28.27
N THR A 81 -18.01 -19.19 29.00
CA THR A 81 -19.42 -19.20 28.60
C THR A 81 -19.78 -17.85 27.98
N VAL A 82 -20.40 -17.90 26.83
CA VAL A 82 -20.89 -16.68 26.13
C VAL A 82 -22.13 -16.15 26.85
N LYS A 83 -22.13 -14.86 27.15
CA LYS A 83 -23.28 -14.15 27.70
C LYS A 83 -23.62 -12.93 26.84
N ALA A 84 -24.90 -12.58 26.77
CA ALA A 84 -25.31 -11.32 26.17
C ALA A 84 -24.97 -10.16 27.10
N ARG A 85 -24.50 -9.03 26.54
CA ARG A 85 -24.39 -7.77 27.29
C ARG A 85 -25.75 -7.11 27.45
N GLU A 86 -25.92 -6.35 28.52
CA GLU A 86 -27.03 -5.42 28.64
C GLU A 86 -26.98 -4.39 27.50
N GLU A 87 -28.13 -3.92 27.04
CA GLU A 87 -28.20 -2.98 25.89
C GLU A 87 -27.36 -1.71 26.09
N SER A 88 -27.27 -1.22 27.32
CA SER A 88 -26.45 -0.07 27.70
C SER A 88 -24.95 -0.30 27.63
N LEU A 89 -24.52 -1.56 27.62
CA LEU A 89 -23.11 -1.98 27.61
C LEU A 89 -22.65 -2.53 26.26
N VAL A 90 -23.53 -2.54 25.25
CA VAL A 90 -23.17 -2.97 23.89
C VAL A 90 -22.09 -2.05 23.32
N ASN A 91 -21.02 -2.64 22.79
CA ASN A 91 -19.92 -1.91 22.18
C ASN A 91 -19.98 -2.00 20.65
N PRO A 92 -20.49 -0.99 19.93
CA PRO A 92 -20.62 -1.02 18.47
C PRO A 92 -19.28 -0.96 17.72
N LYS A 93 -18.16 -0.74 18.43
CA LYS A 93 -16.83 -0.62 17.82
C LYS A 93 -16.16 -1.96 17.51
N ILE A 94 -16.67 -3.06 18.06
CA ILE A 94 -16.14 -4.40 17.83
C ILE A 94 -17.24 -5.33 17.32
N PRO A 95 -16.92 -6.27 16.41
CA PRO A 95 -17.92 -7.18 15.84
C PRO A 95 -18.70 -7.99 16.87
N THR A 96 -18.05 -8.40 17.96
CA THR A 96 -18.60 -9.19 19.05
C THR A 96 -19.18 -8.35 20.18
N GLY A 97 -19.44 -7.06 19.96
CA GLY A 97 -19.78 -6.09 21.00
C GLY A 97 -21.11 -6.31 21.73
N GLU A 98 -21.98 -7.18 21.22
CA GLU A 98 -23.26 -7.54 21.86
C GLU A 98 -23.11 -8.67 22.90
N ILE A 99 -21.94 -9.33 22.93
CA ILE A 99 -21.66 -10.44 23.85
C ILE A 99 -20.35 -10.21 24.60
N GLU A 100 -20.16 -11.02 25.62
CA GLU A 100 -18.91 -11.20 26.33
C GLU A 100 -18.76 -12.64 26.77
N VAL A 101 -17.52 -13.09 27.04
CA VAL A 101 -17.23 -14.45 27.43
C VAL A 101 -16.73 -14.50 28.88
N PHE A 102 -17.46 -15.19 29.74
CA PHE A 102 -17.07 -15.43 31.12
C PHE A 102 -16.06 -16.55 31.20
N ILE A 103 -14.84 -16.26 31.62
CA ILE A 103 -13.73 -17.19 31.68
C ILE A 103 -13.96 -18.24 32.76
N ARG A 104 -13.77 -19.53 32.41
CA ARG A 104 -13.83 -20.68 33.30
C ARG A 104 -12.52 -21.44 33.41
N ASP A 105 -11.69 -21.36 32.37
CA ASP A 105 -10.37 -21.95 32.34
C ASP A 105 -9.43 -21.05 31.53
N ILE A 106 -8.14 -21.04 31.86
CA ILE A 106 -7.11 -20.25 31.20
C ILE A 106 -5.81 -21.03 31.08
N GLU A 107 -5.19 -20.92 29.94
CA GLU A 107 -3.80 -21.42 29.68
C GLU A 107 -2.95 -20.31 29.11
N PHE A 108 -1.78 -20.13 29.70
CA PHE A 108 -0.76 -19.21 29.16
C PHE A 108 0.03 -19.90 28.07
N LEU A 109 -0.22 -19.53 26.82
CA LEU A 109 0.49 -20.06 25.66
C LEU A 109 1.85 -19.37 25.44
N GLY A 110 1.98 -18.13 25.90
CA GLY A 110 3.22 -17.38 25.85
C GLY A 110 3.10 -16.08 26.63
N GLN A 111 4.10 -15.80 27.43
CA GLN A 111 4.20 -14.57 28.21
C GLN A 111 5.17 -13.60 27.51
N SER A 112 4.90 -12.30 27.62
CA SER A 112 5.79 -11.24 27.18
C SER A 112 6.34 -10.46 28.35
N GLU A 113 7.54 -9.96 28.19
CA GLU A 113 8.13 -8.94 29.05
C GLU A 113 7.53 -7.55 28.73
N GLU A 114 8.07 -6.49 29.32
CA GLU A 114 7.68 -5.13 29.00
C GLU A 114 7.90 -4.82 27.52
N LEU A 115 6.87 -4.24 26.89
CA LEU A 115 6.89 -4.02 25.44
C LEU A 115 7.70 -2.77 25.09
N PRO A 116 8.65 -2.88 24.15
CA PRO A 116 9.43 -1.73 23.67
C PRO A 116 8.61 -0.76 22.83
N LEU A 117 7.44 -1.17 22.32
CA LEU A 117 6.44 -0.32 21.70
C LEU A 117 5.04 -0.85 22.00
N MET A 118 4.09 0.06 22.14
CA MET A 118 2.69 -0.30 22.38
C MET A 118 2.01 -0.70 21.08
N VAL A 119 1.29 -1.82 21.13
CA VAL A 119 0.55 -2.34 19.98
C VAL A 119 -0.78 -1.59 19.78
N PHE A 120 -1.38 -1.06 20.84
CA PHE A 120 -2.63 -0.32 20.81
C PHE A 120 -2.40 1.20 20.94
N GLY A 121 -3.40 1.99 20.55
CA GLY A 121 -3.37 3.45 20.57
C GLY A 121 -2.71 4.05 19.31
N GLU A 122 -2.74 5.39 19.27
CA GLU A 122 -2.29 6.17 18.11
C GLU A 122 -0.85 6.71 18.24
N GLN A 123 -0.11 6.27 19.26
CA GLN A 123 1.26 6.73 19.47
C GLN A 123 2.13 6.39 18.25
N GLU A 124 2.80 7.39 17.73
CA GLU A 124 3.78 7.21 16.66
C GLU A 124 5.15 6.86 17.26
N TYR A 125 5.86 5.97 16.56
CA TYR A 125 7.22 5.55 16.91
C TYR A 125 8.18 5.83 15.77
N PRO A 126 9.46 6.12 16.07
CA PRO A 126 10.49 6.25 15.03
C PRO A 126 10.57 4.99 14.17
N GLU A 127 10.87 5.17 12.89
CA GLU A 127 10.96 4.06 11.93
C GLU A 127 11.95 2.98 12.37
N GLU A 128 13.11 3.37 12.91
CA GLU A 128 14.10 2.43 13.43
C GLU A 128 13.52 1.51 14.51
N THR A 129 12.77 2.06 15.47
CA THR A 129 12.09 1.27 16.52
C THR A 129 11.07 0.32 15.92
N ARG A 130 10.28 0.79 14.96
CA ARG A 130 9.26 -0.01 14.27
C ARG A 130 9.88 -1.15 13.44
N LEU A 131 11.00 -0.91 12.80
CA LEU A 131 11.73 -1.94 12.05
C LEU A 131 12.41 -2.95 12.97
N ARG A 132 13.01 -2.49 14.07
CA ARG A 132 13.65 -3.36 15.06
C ARG A 132 12.66 -4.32 15.73
N TYR A 133 11.48 -3.83 16.07
CA TYR A 133 10.39 -4.61 16.68
C TYR A 133 9.24 -4.85 15.70
N ARG A 134 9.57 -5.21 14.46
CA ARG A 134 8.63 -5.31 13.36
C ARG A 134 7.43 -6.21 13.65
N TYR A 135 7.62 -7.30 14.37
CA TYR A 135 6.57 -8.23 14.78
C TYR A 135 5.52 -7.57 15.70
N LEU A 136 5.89 -6.60 16.54
CA LEU A 136 4.95 -5.81 17.33
C LEU A 136 4.27 -4.73 16.48
N ASP A 137 5.03 -4.03 15.64
CA ASP A 137 4.49 -3.02 14.74
C ASP A 137 3.44 -3.62 13.79
N LEU A 138 3.66 -4.84 13.30
CA LEU A 138 2.71 -5.58 12.46
C LEU A 138 1.43 -6.00 13.21
N ARG A 139 1.40 -6.01 14.55
CA ARG A 139 0.19 -6.22 15.34
C ARG A 139 -0.66 -4.96 15.47
N ARG A 140 -0.12 -3.78 15.18
CA ARG A 140 -0.86 -2.53 15.23
C ARG A 140 -1.92 -2.48 14.12
N GLU A 141 -3.11 -2.02 14.45
CA GLU A 141 -4.28 -2.01 13.56
C GLU A 141 -3.97 -1.38 12.21
N LYS A 142 -3.31 -0.21 12.20
CA LYS A 142 -2.89 0.50 10.96
C LYS A 142 -2.03 -0.39 10.06
N MET A 143 -1.07 -1.11 10.64
CA MET A 143 -0.17 -1.98 9.88
C MET A 143 -0.85 -3.26 9.41
N GLN A 144 -1.68 -3.87 10.25
CA GLN A 144 -2.49 -5.03 9.86
C GLN A 144 -3.41 -4.65 8.69
N ASN A 145 -4.12 -3.54 8.78
CA ASN A 145 -5.01 -3.05 7.73
C ASN A 145 -4.25 -2.80 6.42
N ASN A 146 -3.04 -2.24 6.48
CA ASN A 146 -2.20 -2.04 5.29
C ASN A 146 -1.76 -3.37 4.66
N MET A 147 -1.39 -4.36 5.47
CA MET A 147 -1.00 -5.69 4.97
C MET A 147 -2.18 -6.43 4.35
N LEU A 148 -3.35 -6.37 5.00
CA LEU A 148 -4.58 -6.96 4.47
C LEU A 148 -5.04 -6.26 3.19
N LEU A 149 -4.99 -4.92 3.15
CA LEU A 149 -5.28 -4.14 1.96
C LEU A 149 -4.40 -4.56 0.79
N ARG A 150 -3.07 -4.62 1.00
CA ARG A 150 -2.14 -5.08 -0.03
C ARG A 150 -2.46 -6.50 -0.52
N SER A 151 -2.70 -7.44 0.39
CA SER A 151 -3.05 -8.82 0.05
C SER A 151 -4.33 -8.90 -0.79
N ASN A 152 -5.36 -8.14 -0.39
CA ASN A 152 -6.63 -8.09 -1.10
C ASN A 152 -6.51 -7.43 -2.48
N MET A 153 -5.73 -6.34 -2.59
CA MET A 153 -5.46 -5.70 -3.88
C MET A 153 -4.75 -6.65 -4.85
N ILE A 154 -3.73 -7.38 -4.39
CA ILE A 154 -3.03 -8.37 -5.23
C ILE A 154 -3.99 -9.46 -5.69
N ARG A 155 -4.86 -9.96 -4.79
CA ARG A 155 -5.89 -10.94 -5.15
C ARG A 155 -6.85 -10.40 -6.19
N SER A 156 -7.33 -9.17 -6.03
CA SER A 156 -8.22 -8.51 -6.97
C SER A 156 -7.57 -8.34 -8.35
N ILE A 157 -6.32 -7.88 -8.39
CA ILE A 157 -5.55 -7.77 -9.64
C ILE A 157 -5.47 -9.14 -10.34
N ARG A 158 -5.09 -10.20 -9.62
CA ARG A 158 -4.99 -11.56 -10.18
C ARG A 158 -6.30 -12.02 -10.78
N ASN A 159 -7.40 -11.88 -10.04
CA ASN A 159 -8.71 -12.29 -10.52
C ASN A 159 -9.07 -11.55 -11.82
N ARG A 160 -8.89 -10.23 -11.87
CA ARG A 160 -9.17 -9.42 -13.04
C ARG A 160 -8.30 -9.78 -14.26
N MET A 161 -7.04 -10.16 -14.03
CA MET A 161 -6.16 -10.64 -15.10
C MET A 161 -6.60 -12.02 -15.61
N TRP A 162 -6.94 -12.95 -14.73
CA TRP A 162 -7.48 -14.26 -15.13
C TRP A 162 -8.80 -14.14 -15.88
N ASP A 163 -9.70 -13.25 -15.44
CA ASP A 163 -10.99 -13.00 -16.11
C ASP A 163 -10.79 -12.48 -17.54
N GLN A 164 -9.65 -11.84 -17.83
CA GLN A 164 -9.28 -11.43 -19.19
C GLN A 164 -8.48 -12.48 -19.98
N GLY A 165 -8.37 -13.68 -19.46
CA GLY A 165 -7.74 -14.83 -20.11
C GLY A 165 -6.22 -14.86 -20.03
N PHE A 166 -5.61 -14.08 -19.14
CA PHE A 166 -4.18 -14.19 -18.86
C PHE A 166 -3.86 -15.41 -18.01
N ASN A 167 -2.65 -15.93 -18.19
CA ASN A 167 -2.08 -16.95 -17.32
C ASN A 167 -0.94 -16.36 -16.49
N GLU A 168 -0.91 -16.68 -15.20
CA GLU A 168 0.17 -16.25 -14.30
C GLU A 168 1.32 -17.25 -14.37
N TYR A 169 2.52 -16.74 -14.68
CA TYR A 169 3.75 -17.52 -14.70
C TYR A 169 4.78 -16.90 -13.78
N GLN A 170 5.58 -17.74 -13.14
CA GLN A 170 6.69 -17.30 -12.31
C GLN A 170 8.00 -17.42 -13.12
N THR A 171 8.83 -16.41 -13.01
CA THR A 171 10.13 -16.35 -13.65
C THR A 171 11.26 -16.48 -12.61
N PRO A 172 12.47 -16.90 -13.02
CA PRO A 172 13.60 -17.03 -12.11
C PRO A 172 13.96 -15.71 -11.42
N ILE A 173 14.27 -15.78 -10.12
CA ILE A 173 14.71 -14.63 -9.32
C ILE A 173 16.25 -14.54 -9.28
N ILE A 174 16.96 -15.69 -9.31
CA ILE A 174 18.41 -15.72 -9.46
C ILE A 174 18.71 -15.91 -10.93
N THR A 175 19.27 -14.89 -11.58
CA THR A 175 19.44 -14.86 -13.02
C THR A 175 20.79 -14.24 -13.41
N ALA A 176 21.01 -14.05 -14.70
CA ALA A 176 22.13 -13.26 -15.21
C ALA A 176 21.77 -11.76 -15.20
N SER A 177 22.79 -10.90 -15.14
CA SER A 177 22.62 -9.47 -15.33
C SER A 177 21.94 -9.17 -16.67
N SER A 178 20.98 -8.25 -16.65
CA SER A 178 20.31 -7.76 -17.84
C SER A 178 20.41 -6.23 -17.95
N PRO A 179 20.66 -5.68 -19.15
CA PRO A 179 20.90 -4.25 -19.33
C PRO A 179 19.57 -3.47 -19.37
N GLU A 180 18.86 -3.38 -18.26
CA GLU A 180 17.56 -2.70 -18.19
C GLU A 180 17.62 -1.24 -17.69
N GLY A 181 18.83 -0.70 -17.55
CA GLY A 181 19.04 0.72 -17.24
C GLY A 181 19.28 1.06 -15.77
N ALA A 182 18.91 0.19 -14.82
CA ALA A 182 19.26 0.32 -13.41
C ALA A 182 20.53 -0.47 -13.07
N ARG A 183 21.05 -0.34 -11.84
CA ARG A 183 22.12 -1.19 -11.34
C ARG A 183 21.53 -2.47 -10.75
N ASP A 184 22.23 -3.60 -10.98
CA ASP A 184 21.84 -4.91 -10.47
C ASP A 184 22.28 -5.11 -9.01
N PHE A 185 21.44 -5.77 -8.22
CA PHE A 185 21.92 -6.46 -7.02
C PHE A 185 22.61 -7.75 -7.42
N LEU A 186 23.86 -7.93 -6.99
CA LEU A 186 24.69 -9.07 -7.35
C LEU A 186 24.77 -10.09 -6.23
N VAL A 187 24.63 -11.37 -6.58
CA VAL A 187 24.76 -12.49 -5.65
C VAL A 187 26.02 -13.30 -6.05
N PRO A 188 27.06 -13.37 -5.19
CA PRO A 188 28.26 -14.12 -5.48
C PRO A 188 27.98 -15.62 -5.68
N SER A 189 28.55 -16.23 -6.72
CA SER A 189 28.44 -17.66 -6.93
C SER A 189 29.41 -18.43 -6.02
N ARG A 190 28.90 -19.36 -5.23
CA ARG A 190 29.71 -20.24 -4.39
C ARG A 190 30.43 -21.32 -5.22
N LEU A 191 29.82 -21.72 -6.35
CA LEU A 191 30.33 -22.80 -7.21
C LEU A 191 31.35 -22.30 -8.24
N HIS A 192 31.28 -21.01 -8.59
CA HIS A 192 32.11 -20.41 -9.64
C HIS A 192 32.82 -19.16 -9.09
N PRO A 193 34.04 -19.29 -8.52
CA PRO A 193 34.76 -18.14 -7.97
C PRO A 193 34.91 -17.00 -8.98
N GLY A 194 34.66 -15.75 -8.52
CA GLY A 194 34.73 -14.56 -9.38
C GLY A 194 33.54 -14.34 -10.29
N LYS A 195 32.51 -15.21 -10.25
CA LYS A 195 31.25 -15.03 -10.98
C LYS A 195 30.10 -14.68 -10.05
N PHE A 196 29.08 -14.01 -10.61
CA PHE A 196 27.91 -13.52 -9.89
C PHE A 196 26.65 -13.90 -10.64
N TYR A 197 25.60 -14.11 -9.88
CA TYR A 197 24.22 -14.00 -10.34
C TYR A 197 23.72 -12.58 -10.10
N ALA A 198 22.64 -12.19 -10.78
CA ALA A 198 21.93 -10.94 -10.52
C ALA A 198 20.50 -11.21 -10.05
N LEU A 199 19.92 -10.29 -9.26
CA LEU A 199 18.50 -10.24 -9.03
C LEU A 199 17.82 -9.48 -10.18
N PRO A 200 16.58 -9.85 -10.59
CA PRO A 200 15.95 -9.27 -11.76
C PRO A 200 15.49 -7.82 -11.50
N GLN A 201 15.81 -6.93 -12.41
CA GLN A 201 15.25 -5.57 -12.42
C GLN A 201 13.80 -5.56 -12.89
N ALA A 202 13.46 -6.47 -13.79
CA ALA A 202 12.15 -6.85 -14.29
C ALA A 202 12.27 -8.20 -15.01
N PRO A 203 11.19 -8.98 -15.23
CA PRO A 203 11.26 -10.26 -15.93
C PRO A 203 11.27 -10.15 -17.46
N GLN A 204 11.84 -9.08 -18.02
CA GLN A 204 11.71 -8.70 -19.43
C GLN A 204 12.13 -9.80 -20.42
N GLN A 205 13.29 -10.40 -20.22
CA GLN A 205 13.78 -11.45 -21.11
C GLN A 205 12.93 -12.73 -21.01
N PHE A 206 12.47 -13.07 -19.83
CA PHE A 206 11.65 -14.27 -19.59
C PHE A 206 10.26 -14.13 -20.19
N LYS A 207 9.59 -12.99 -20.04
CA LYS A 207 8.28 -12.79 -20.65
C LYS A 207 8.35 -12.77 -22.18
N GLN A 208 9.39 -12.18 -22.76
CA GLN A 208 9.63 -12.27 -24.21
C GLN A 208 9.86 -13.71 -24.66
N LEU A 209 10.63 -14.50 -23.90
CA LEU A 209 10.82 -15.92 -24.16
C LEU A 209 9.49 -16.67 -24.16
N MET A 210 8.58 -16.36 -23.25
CA MET A 210 7.23 -16.94 -23.22
C MET A 210 6.47 -16.65 -24.53
N MET A 211 6.48 -15.37 -24.99
CA MET A 211 5.83 -14.99 -26.24
C MET A 211 6.44 -15.70 -27.46
N VAL A 212 7.78 -15.76 -27.56
CA VAL A 212 8.48 -16.49 -28.62
C VAL A 212 8.18 -17.99 -28.60
N SER A 213 7.89 -18.54 -27.41
CA SER A 213 7.52 -19.95 -27.24
C SER A 213 6.04 -20.22 -27.55
N GLY A 214 5.27 -19.23 -28.00
CA GLY A 214 3.89 -19.39 -28.43
C GLY A 214 2.85 -19.22 -27.33
N PHE A 215 3.21 -18.71 -26.15
CA PHE A 215 2.23 -18.26 -25.15
C PHE A 215 1.66 -16.92 -25.60
N ASP A 216 0.37 -16.70 -25.36
CA ASP A 216 -0.33 -15.56 -25.93
C ASP A 216 -0.55 -14.42 -24.92
N LYS A 217 -0.91 -14.75 -23.68
CA LYS A 217 -1.18 -13.78 -22.62
C LYS A 217 -0.49 -14.22 -21.33
N TYR A 218 0.52 -13.48 -20.93
CA TYR A 218 1.31 -13.68 -19.73
C TYR A 218 1.05 -12.54 -18.74
N PHE A 219 0.98 -12.85 -17.45
CA PHE A 219 1.19 -11.87 -16.40
C PHE A 219 1.91 -12.49 -15.20
N GLN A 220 2.42 -11.60 -14.33
CA GLN A 220 3.05 -11.95 -13.07
C GLN A 220 2.96 -10.76 -12.10
N ILE A 221 2.77 -11.03 -10.82
CA ILE A 221 3.10 -10.06 -9.77
C ILE A 221 4.59 -10.25 -9.46
N ALA A 222 5.43 -9.58 -10.24
CA ALA A 222 6.87 -9.82 -10.34
C ALA A 222 7.65 -9.10 -9.24
N PRO A 223 8.48 -9.79 -8.44
CA PRO A 223 9.45 -9.13 -7.60
C PRO A 223 10.55 -8.51 -8.46
N CYS A 224 10.84 -7.23 -8.24
CA CYS A 224 11.82 -6.44 -8.97
C CYS A 224 12.80 -5.79 -8.01
N PHE A 225 14.07 -5.73 -8.40
CA PHE A 225 15.16 -5.25 -7.57
C PHE A 225 16.03 -4.27 -8.36
N ARG A 226 16.24 -3.07 -7.80
CA ARG A 226 17.09 -2.05 -8.43
C ARG A 226 18.00 -1.43 -7.39
N ASP A 227 19.32 -1.53 -7.57
CA ASP A 227 20.32 -0.95 -6.69
C ASP A 227 20.52 0.53 -7.02
N GLU A 228 19.50 1.31 -6.69
CA GLU A 228 19.44 2.76 -6.87
C GLU A 228 19.10 3.44 -5.54
N ASP A 229 19.37 4.74 -5.46
CA ASP A 229 19.01 5.52 -4.28
C ASP A 229 17.49 5.46 -4.05
N PRO A 230 17.03 4.93 -2.91
CA PRO A 230 15.63 4.77 -2.66
C PRO A 230 14.94 6.13 -2.51
N ARG A 231 13.84 6.31 -3.23
CA ARG A 231 12.95 7.45 -3.04
C ARG A 231 11.82 7.01 -2.13
N ALA A 232 11.84 7.48 -0.88
CA ALA A 232 10.89 7.09 0.16
C ALA A 232 9.42 7.25 -0.23
N ASP A 233 9.13 8.14 -1.17
CA ASP A 233 7.78 8.46 -1.63
C ASP A 233 7.29 7.60 -2.80
N ARG A 234 8.18 6.87 -3.54
CA ARG A 234 7.74 6.18 -4.76
C ARG A 234 8.56 4.97 -5.24
N SER A 235 9.82 4.83 -4.87
CA SER A 235 10.69 3.82 -5.49
C SER A 235 11.62 3.15 -4.46
N PRO A 236 11.13 2.14 -3.72
CA PRO A 236 12.01 1.31 -2.91
C PRO A 236 12.95 0.48 -3.80
N THR A 237 14.04 -0.03 -3.22
CA THR A 237 15.03 -0.87 -3.92
C THR A 237 14.49 -2.23 -4.31
N ASP A 238 13.50 -2.73 -3.56
CA ASP A 238 12.72 -3.93 -3.87
C ASP A 238 11.24 -3.58 -3.95
N PHE A 239 10.57 -3.98 -5.02
CA PHE A 239 9.16 -3.69 -5.26
C PHE A 239 8.52 -4.77 -6.13
N TYR A 240 7.20 -4.69 -6.29
CA TYR A 240 6.46 -5.61 -7.13
C TYR A 240 5.81 -4.86 -8.29
N GLN A 241 5.86 -5.46 -9.47
CA GLN A 241 5.15 -4.98 -10.65
C GLN A 241 4.00 -5.93 -10.98
N LEU A 242 2.85 -5.38 -11.38
CA LEU A 242 1.99 -6.12 -12.29
C LEU A 242 2.68 -6.07 -13.65
N ASP A 243 3.33 -7.15 -14.01
CA ASP A 243 4.02 -7.32 -15.28
C ASP A 243 3.14 -8.16 -16.22
N MET A 244 2.97 -7.71 -17.46
CA MET A 244 2.16 -8.41 -18.45
C MET A 244 2.77 -8.35 -19.83
N GLU A 245 2.46 -9.35 -20.67
CA GLU A 245 2.86 -9.39 -22.06
C GLU A 245 1.78 -10.06 -22.90
N MET A 246 1.56 -9.58 -24.11
CA MET A 246 0.55 -10.06 -25.04
C MET A 246 1.13 -10.21 -26.45
N SER A 247 0.74 -11.27 -27.16
CA SER A 247 1.09 -11.47 -28.56
C SER A 247 0.03 -10.91 -29.49
N PHE A 248 0.41 -10.53 -30.71
CA PHE A 248 -0.48 -10.13 -31.82
C PHE A 248 -1.42 -8.96 -31.49
N VAL A 249 -0.93 -7.97 -30.74
CA VAL A 249 -1.71 -6.82 -30.28
C VAL A 249 -1.06 -5.50 -30.66
N THR A 250 -1.89 -4.46 -30.72
CA THR A 250 -1.44 -3.06 -30.87
C THR A 250 -1.30 -2.38 -29.52
N GLN A 251 -0.77 -1.17 -29.50
CA GLN A 251 -0.71 -0.34 -28.29
C GLN A 251 -2.10 -0.12 -27.68
N GLN A 252 -3.11 0.11 -28.52
CA GLN A 252 -4.48 0.35 -28.04
C GLN A 252 -5.06 -0.88 -27.36
N ASP A 253 -4.80 -2.08 -27.89
CA ASP A 253 -5.26 -3.33 -27.27
C ASP A 253 -4.67 -3.52 -25.86
N VAL A 254 -3.42 -3.08 -25.63
CA VAL A 254 -2.80 -3.08 -24.32
C VAL A 254 -3.52 -2.10 -23.37
N PHE A 255 -3.83 -0.88 -23.83
CA PHE A 255 -4.57 0.09 -23.03
C PHE A 255 -5.97 -0.40 -22.68
N ASP A 256 -6.69 -0.94 -23.65
CA ASP A 256 -8.05 -1.45 -23.47
C ASP A 256 -8.09 -2.66 -22.52
N THR A 257 -7.00 -3.40 -22.45
CA THR A 257 -6.84 -4.54 -21.54
C THR A 257 -6.54 -4.10 -20.11
N ILE A 258 -5.58 -3.17 -19.91
CA ILE A 258 -5.11 -2.83 -18.57
C ILE A 258 -5.98 -1.78 -17.87
N ALA A 259 -6.60 -0.86 -18.61
CA ALA A 259 -7.38 0.23 -18.02
C ALA A 259 -8.54 -0.27 -17.15
N PRO A 260 -9.38 -1.26 -17.56
CA PRO A 260 -10.44 -1.79 -16.68
C PRO A 260 -9.90 -2.53 -15.46
N VAL A 261 -8.72 -3.14 -15.51
CA VAL A 261 -8.08 -3.76 -14.34
C VAL A 261 -7.74 -2.70 -13.31
N ILE A 262 -7.09 -1.62 -13.73
CA ILE A 262 -6.68 -0.53 -12.86
C ILE A 262 -7.90 0.22 -12.30
N ALA A 263 -8.87 0.59 -13.17
CA ALA A 263 -10.10 1.24 -12.76
C ALA A 263 -10.83 0.43 -11.69
N GLY A 264 -11.04 -0.86 -11.92
CA GLY A 264 -11.73 -1.74 -10.98
C GLY A 264 -11.00 -1.91 -9.65
N VAL A 265 -9.66 -1.89 -9.61
CA VAL A 265 -8.89 -1.88 -8.37
C VAL A 265 -9.12 -0.57 -7.60
N PHE A 266 -9.12 0.58 -8.28
CA PHE A 266 -9.40 1.87 -7.64
C PHE A 266 -10.84 1.97 -7.13
N GLU A 267 -11.82 1.44 -7.87
CA GLU A 267 -13.23 1.36 -7.42
C GLU A 267 -13.36 0.52 -6.15
N GLU A 268 -12.75 -0.67 -6.13
CA GLU A 268 -12.84 -1.61 -5.01
C GLU A 268 -12.14 -1.10 -3.74
N PHE A 269 -10.99 -0.45 -3.87
CA PHE A 269 -10.13 -0.03 -2.74
C PHE A 269 -10.06 1.47 -2.51
N GLY A 270 -10.71 2.28 -3.33
CA GLY A 270 -10.70 3.75 -3.30
C GLY A 270 -11.47 4.38 -2.13
N LYS A 271 -12.08 3.57 -1.25
CA LYS A 271 -12.86 4.06 -0.08
C LYS A 271 -13.97 5.04 -0.48
N GLY A 272 -14.72 4.70 -1.53
CA GLY A 272 -15.85 5.50 -2.02
C GLY A 272 -15.47 6.76 -2.81
N ARG A 273 -14.20 6.93 -3.16
CA ARG A 273 -13.80 7.98 -4.09
C ARG A 273 -14.30 7.66 -5.50
N LYS A 274 -14.78 8.69 -6.20
CA LYS A 274 -15.16 8.53 -7.59
C LYS A 274 -13.93 8.16 -8.44
N VAL A 275 -14.07 7.16 -9.28
CA VAL A 275 -13.10 6.77 -10.30
C VAL A 275 -13.73 7.11 -11.66
N ASP A 276 -12.99 7.80 -12.51
CA ASP A 276 -13.44 8.07 -13.88
C ASP A 276 -13.44 6.77 -14.68
N ALA A 277 -14.40 6.63 -15.59
CA ALA A 277 -14.50 5.43 -16.41
C ALA A 277 -13.22 5.24 -17.26
N ALA A 278 -12.81 4.00 -17.46
CA ALA A 278 -11.53 3.69 -18.11
C ALA A 278 -11.41 4.25 -19.53
N ASP A 279 -12.52 4.33 -20.25
CA ASP A 279 -12.63 4.90 -21.60
C ASP A 279 -12.60 6.44 -21.61
N GLU A 280 -12.80 7.09 -20.47
CA GLU A 280 -12.68 8.55 -20.30
C GLU A 280 -11.25 8.99 -19.94
N TRP A 281 -10.32 8.07 -19.71
CA TRP A 281 -8.96 8.43 -19.31
C TRP A 281 -8.22 9.15 -20.44
N PRO A 282 -7.65 10.34 -20.18
CA PRO A 282 -6.96 11.10 -21.21
C PRO A 282 -5.65 10.40 -21.62
N GLN A 283 -5.44 10.29 -22.93
CA GLN A 283 -4.19 9.85 -23.52
C GLN A 283 -3.36 11.08 -23.89
N ILE A 284 -2.21 11.26 -23.25
CA ILE A 284 -1.33 12.40 -23.44
C ILE A 284 -0.02 11.90 -24.04
N SER A 285 0.37 12.46 -25.19
CA SER A 285 1.66 12.12 -25.80
C SER A 285 2.82 12.58 -24.90
N TYR A 286 3.99 11.89 -25.00
CA TYR A 286 5.19 12.34 -24.29
C TYR A 286 5.55 13.79 -24.64
N LYS A 287 5.42 14.18 -25.90
CA LYS A 287 5.69 15.54 -26.38
C LYS A 287 4.79 16.56 -25.67
N ASP A 288 3.50 16.25 -25.59
CA ASP A 288 2.53 17.14 -24.94
C ASP A 288 2.70 17.17 -23.43
N ALA A 289 2.99 16.04 -22.78
CA ALA A 289 3.27 15.98 -21.35
C ALA A 289 4.52 16.82 -21.00
N ALA A 290 5.59 16.67 -21.76
CA ALA A 290 6.81 17.46 -21.61
C ALA A 290 6.59 18.96 -21.90
N LEU A 291 5.77 19.30 -22.92
CA LEU A 291 5.41 20.67 -23.22
C LEU A 291 4.55 21.30 -22.11
N TRP A 292 3.44 20.64 -21.77
CA TRP A 292 2.42 21.23 -20.90
C TRP A 292 2.84 21.25 -19.42
N TYR A 293 3.56 20.22 -18.96
CA TYR A 293 3.84 20.00 -17.54
C TYR A 293 5.32 19.89 -17.21
N GLY A 294 6.21 19.81 -18.19
CA GLY A 294 7.65 19.60 -17.96
C GLY A 294 7.98 18.22 -17.38
N SER A 295 7.10 17.24 -17.51
CA SER A 295 7.24 15.92 -16.91
C SER A 295 6.61 14.84 -17.79
N ASP A 296 7.20 13.65 -17.79
CA ASP A 296 6.62 12.44 -18.40
C ASP A 296 5.52 11.78 -17.53
N LYS A 297 5.32 12.29 -16.31
CA LYS A 297 4.32 11.81 -15.34
C LYS A 297 3.52 12.99 -14.78
N PRO A 298 2.69 13.64 -15.60
CA PRO A 298 1.97 14.84 -15.19
C PRO A 298 0.91 14.55 -14.14
N ASP A 299 0.81 15.43 -13.13
CA ASP A 299 -0.32 15.47 -12.21
C ASP A 299 -1.45 16.30 -12.83
N LEU A 300 -2.50 15.63 -13.32
CA LEU A 300 -3.62 16.28 -14.00
C LEU A 300 -4.51 17.13 -13.08
N ARG A 301 -4.32 17.06 -11.77
CA ARG A 301 -4.95 18.00 -10.81
C ARG A 301 -4.34 19.40 -10.92
N ASN A 302 -3.13 19.53 -11.50
CA ASN A 302 -2.54 20.82 -11.80
C ASN A 302 -3.15 21.40 -13.07
N PRO A 303 -3.94 22.49 -13.01
CA PRO A 303 -4.58 23.09 -14.17
C PRO A 303 -3.61 23.92 -15.04
N ILE A 304 -2.38 24.14 -14.57
CA ILE A 304 -1.40 24.98 -15.26
C ILE A 304 -0.73 24.17 -16.35
N LYS A 305 -0.94 24.62 -17.60
CA LYS A 305 -0.27 24.06 -18.78
C LYS A 305 0.59 25.11 -19.44
N MET A 306 1.86 24.81 -19.66
CA MET A 306 2.74 25.65 -20.45
C MET A 306 2.25 25.73 -21.90
N GLN A 307 2.49 26.88 -22.54
CA GLN A 307 2.09 27.14 -23.92
C GLN A 307 3.32 27.59 -24.72
N VAL A 308 3.39 27.20 -25.99
CA VAL A 308 4.33 27.79 -26.94
C VAL A 308 3.75 29.12 -27.39
N VAL A 309 4.53 30.20 -27.22
CA VAL A 309 4.11 31.58 -27.54
C VAL A 309 5.09 32.23 -28.51
N SER A 310 5.91 31.45 -29.20
CA SER A 310 6.95 31.92 -30.12
C SER A 310 6.40 32.84 -31.21
N GLU A 311 5.20 32.56 -31.75
CA GLU A 311 4.58 33.35 -32.82
C GLU A 311 4.32 34.80 -32.42
N HIS A 312 4.07 35.07 -31.13
CA HIS A 312 3.81 36.41 -30.63
C HIS A 312 5.08 37.25 -30.49
N PHE A 313 6.23 36.62 -30.51
CA PHE A 313 7.53 37.30 -30.36
C PHE A 313 8.36 37.35 -31.65
N ALA A 314 8.01 36.53 -32.65
CA ALA A 314 8.66 36.54 -33.95
C ALA A 314 8.43 37.89 -34.65
N GLY A 315 9.53 38.61 -34.95
CA GLY A 315 9.45 39.93 -35.55
C GLY A 315 8.86 41.03 -34.66
N SER A 316 8.69 40.79 -33.36
CA SER A 316 8.16 41.75 -32.42
C SER A 316 9.19 42.82 -31.99
N GLY A 317 8.73 43.92 -31.40
CA GLY A 317 9.60 44.91 -30.78
C GLY A 317 10.38 44.44 -29.55
N PHE A 318 10.12 43.22 -29.05
CA PHE A 318 10.86 42.64 -27.94
C PHE A 318 12.12 41.92 -28.47
N ALA A 319 13.17 42.72 -28.72
CA ALA A 319 14.37 42.34 -29.45
C ALA A 319 15.06 41.08 -28.93
N ILE A 320 15.02 40.80 -27.59
CA ILE A 320 15.68 39.64 -27.00
C ILE A 320 15.07 38.37 -27.50
N PHE A 321 13.74 38.23 -27.41
CA PHE A 321 13.05 37.02 -27.81
C PHE A 321 12.97 36.89 -29.35
N ALA A 322 12.80 38.01 -30.06
CA ALA A 322 12.86 38.02 -31.51
C ALA A 322 14.20 37.47 -32.03
N LYS A 323 15.31 37.89 -31.45
CA LYS A 323 16.66 37.43 -31.81
C LYS A 323 16.89 35.95 -31.41
N LEU A 324 16.38 35.51 -30.28
CA LEU A 324 16.51 34.08 -29.87
C LEU A 324 15.77 33.16 -30.84
N LEU A 325 14.62 33.58 -31.36
CA LEU A 325 13.84 32.82 -32.35
C LEU A 325 14.47 32.71 -33.73
N GLU A 326 15.53 33.48 -34.04
CA GLU A 326 16.33 33.32 -35.26
C GLU A 326 17.18 32.04 -35.22
N GLN A 327 17.37 31.44 -34.03
CA GLN A 327 18.09 30.18 -33.88
C GLN A 327 17.15 29.01 -34.10
N GLU A 328 17.52 28.10 -34.98
CA GLU A 328 16.74 26.89 -35.29
C GLU A 328 16.49 26.06 -34.02
N GLY A 329 15.27 25.59 -33.83
CA GLY A 329 14.87 24.76 -32.68
C GLY A 329 14.57 25.54 -31.39
N THR A 330 14.67 26.89 -31.41
CA THR A 330 14.34 27.71 -30.24
C THR A 330 12.84 27.97 -30.15
N GLU A 331 12.29 27.79 -28.95
CA GLU A 331 10.89 28.06 -28.61
C GLU A 331 10.80 29.01 -27.40
N ILE A 332 9.84 29.92 -27.45
CA ILE A 332 9.43 30.72 -26.29
C ILE A 332 8.20 30.07 -25.68
N ARG A 333 8.30 29.69 -24.42
CA ARG A 333 7.21 29.04 -23.66
C ARG A 333 6.73 29.96 -22.54
N ALA A 334 5.43 29.99 -22.31
CA ALA A 334 4.81 30.73 -21.21
C ALA A 334 4.13 29.81 -20.23
N ILE A 335 4.18 30.16 -18.95
CA ILE A 335 3.51 29.48 -17.85
C ILE A 335 2.39 30.40 -17.34
N PRO A 336 1.11 30.01 -17.49
CA PRO A 336 0.01 30.77 -16.90
C PRO A 336 0.12 30.78 -15.36
N ALA A 337 -0.10 31.95 -14.76
CA ALA A 337 -0.12 32.13 -13.32
C ALA A 337 -1.47 32.74 -12.85
N PRO A 338 -2.54 31.94 -12.77
CA PRO A 338 -3.90 32.45 -12.53
C PRO A 338 -4.07 33.30 -11.25
N THR A 339 -3.27 33.03 -10.23
CA THR A 339 -3.31 33.75 -8.94
C THR A 339 -2.03 34.52 -8.65
N GLY A 340 -1.03 34.44 -9.52
CA GLY A 340 0.22 35.16 -9.42
C GLY A 340 0.04 36.55 -10.02
N GLY A 341 0.27 37.61 -9.29
CA GLY A 341 -0.05 38.91 -9.84
C GLY A 341 0.82 40.05 -9.34
N SER A 342 1.68 39.83 -8.36
CA SER A 342 2.53 40.90 -7.89
C SER A 342 3.87 40.94 -8.64
N ARG A 343 4.40 42.13 -8.91
CA ARG A 343 5.73 42.30 -9.45
C ARG A 343 6.80 41.56 -8.61
N LYS A 344 6.65 41.60 -7.29
CA LYS A 344 7.53 40.87 -6.35
C LYS A 344 7.50 39.34 -6.56
N PHE A 345 6.36 38.78 -6.91
CA PHE A 345 6.25 37.36 -7.27
C PHE A 345 7.02 37.07 -8.56
N CYS A 346 6.82 37.86 -9.61
CA CYS A 346 7.53 37.69 -10.88
C CYS A 346 9.04 37.84 -10.76
N ASP A 347 9.50 38.81 -9.97
CA ASP A 347 10.93 38.98 -9.69
C ASP A 347 11.54 37.77 -8.96
N ARG A 348 10.79 37.14 -8.07
CA ARG A 348 11.21 35.87 -7.43
C ARG A 348 11.25 34.70 -8.43
N MET A 349 10.29 34.60 -9.33
CA MET A 349 10.29 33.56 -10.36
C MET A 349 11.44 33.73 -11.33
N ASN A 350 11.76 34.98 -11.70
CA ASN A 350 12.95 35.26 -12.50
C ASN A 350 14.26 34.80 -11.80
N LYS A 351 14.40 35.13 -10.51
CA LYS A 351 15.56 34.66 -9.71
C LYS A 351 15.60 33.15 -9.57
N PHE A 352 14.45 32.51 -9.38
CA PHE A 352 14.35 31.06 -9.34
C PHE A 352 14.83 30.44 -10.66
N ALA A 353 14.32 30.94 -11.80
CA ALA A 353 14.74 30.44 -13.12
C ALA A 353 16.25 30.61 -13.35
N GLN A 354 16.84 31.75 -12.90
CA GLN A 354 18.28 31.94 -12.97
C GLN A 354 19.06 30.97 -12.06
N GLY A 355 18.53 30.66 -10.89
CA GLY A 355 19.10 29.66 -9.98
C GLY A 355 19.09 28.24 -10.57
N GLU A 356 18.09 27.93 -11.42
CA GLU A 356 17.98 26.67 -12.17
C GLU A 356 18.78 26.69 -13.50
N GLY A 357 19.60 27.70 -13.74
CA GLY A 357 20.50 27.76 -14.90
C GLY A 357 19.91 28.39 -16.16
N LEU A 358 18.70 28.97 -16.08
CA LEU A 358 18.12 29.71 -17.20
C LEU A 358 18.66 31.17 -17.23
N PRO A 359 18.72 31.83 -18.39
CA PRO A 359 19.13 33.24 -18.48
C PRO A 359 18.21 34.19 -17.71
N GLY A 360 16.94 33.81 -17.54
CA GLY A 360 15.92 34.56 -16.84
C GLY A 360 14.53 34.21 -17.31
N MET A 361 13.53 34.89 -16.73
CA MET A 361 12.12 34.71 -17.05
C MET A 361 11.45 36.08 -17.13
N GLY A 362 10.83 36.38 -18.28
CA GLY A 362 9.97 37.55 -18.46
C GLY A 362 8.58 37.35 -17.89
N TYR A 363 7.77 38.42 -17.82
CA TYR A 363 6.37 38.30 -17.41
C TYR A 363 5.48 39.29 -18.14
N ILE A 364 4.23 38.94 -18.31
CA ILE A 364 3.18 39.78 -18.89
C ILE A 364 2.03 39.85 -17.88
N PHE A 365 1.54 41.05 -17.62
CA PHE A 365 0.32 41.26 -16.84
C PHE A 365 -0.80 41.79 -17.71
N TRP A 366 -2.01 41.25 -17.48
CA TRP A 366 -3.24 41.93 -17.87
C TRP A 366 -3.74 42.76 -16.68
N ARG A 367 -3.99 44.02 -16.94
CA ARG A 367 -4.58 44.95 -15.96
C ARG A 367 -6.04 45.24 -16.33
#